data_cd5534fc3d90f5db4037507998b20fd1
#
_entry.id   cd5534fc3d90f5db4037507998b20fd1
#
_cell.length_a   1.000
_cell.length_b   1.000
_cell.length_c   1.000
_cell.angle_alpha   90.00
_cell.angle_beta   90.00
_cell.angle_gamma   90.00
#
_symmetry.space_group_name_H-M   'P 1'
#
loop_
_entity.id
_entity.type
_entity.pdbx_description
1 polymer ?
#
loop_
_entity_poly.entity_id
_entity_poly.type
_entity_poly.pdbx_seq_one_letter_code
_entity_poly.pdbx_strand_id
1 'polypeptide(L)'
;MFSNNILALNQIGLGNEILDPEDAFKMKISNIDDSLLLKWKIEKTYYIYQNSIKVLNKNKLVKFKLIGDPIVHTDEFLGETVIFRDSLDLKILGQNQQNLMSYEVIFQGCAEKRFCYTPIKVKLSSLQVL
;
A
#
# COMPACT_ATOMS: atom_id res chain seq x y z
N MET A 1 14.07 -20.43 26.95
CA MET A 1 14.27 -20.50 26.26
C MET A 1 14.76 -20.19 25.78
N PHE A 2 14.74 -20.08 25.73
CA PHE A 2 15.28 -19.88 24.99
C PHE A 2 15.10 -19.31 24.44
N SER A 3 14.84 -19.27 24.55
CA SER A 3 14.85 -19.04 23.74
C SER A 3 14.92 -18.28 23.35
N ASN A 4 14.88 -18.05 23.61
CA ASN A 4 15.11 -17.59 22.94
C ASN A 4 15.56 -16.93 22.50
N ASN A 5 15.72 -16.80 22.69
CA ASN A 5 16.30 -16.35 22.08
C ASN A 5 16.65 -16.40 21.20
N ILE A 6 16.60 -16.78 20.94
CA ILE A 6 16.82 -17.01 19.94
C ILE A 6 16.41 -16.50 18.89
N LEU A 7 15.66 -16.34 18.92
CA LEU A 7 15.20 -15.66 18.12
C LEU A 7 15.76 -14.55 17.85
N ALA A 8 15.97 -14.19 18.72
CA ALA A 8 16.58 -13.05 18.75
C ALA A 8 17.54 -13.01 17.74
N LEU A 9 18.15 -13.87 17.59
CA LEU A 9 19.07 -13.89 16.72
C LEU A 9 18.67 -13.62 15.53
N ASN A 10 17.72 -13.99 15.27
CA ASN A 10 17.29 -13.85 14.10
C ASN A 10 17.09 -12.54 13.94
N GLN A 11 16.91 -11.84 14.87
CA GLN A 11 16.73 -10.58 14.74
C GLN A 11 17.81 -9.95 14.26
N ILE A 12 18.80 -10.51 14.26
CA ILE A 12 19.90 -10.06 13.72
C ILE A 12 19.61 -9.60 12.42
N GLY A 13 18.69 -10.13 11.80
CA GLY A 13 18.38 -9.73 10.49
C GLY A 13 17.65 -8.43 10.49
N LEU A 14 17.69 -7.72 11.58
CA LEU A 14 17.05 -6.49 11.61
C LEU A 14 17.42 -5.64 10.49
N GLY A 15 16.47 -5.02 9.89
CA GLY A 15 16.71 -4.16 8.75
C GLY A 15 16.72 -4.91 7.44
N ASN A 16 16.87 -6.24 7.51
CA ASN A 16 16.87 -7.04 6.31
C ASN A 16 15.63 -7.88 6.20
N GLU A 17 14.81 -7.88 7.22
CA GLU A 17 13.60 -8.67 7.19
C GLU A 17 12.58 -8.05 6.27
N ILE A 18 11.87 -8.88 5.51
CA ILE A 18 10.79 -8.42 4.64
C ILE A 18 9.51 -8.44 5.48
N LEU A 19 8.85 -7.31 5.56
CA LEU A 19 7.63 -7.20 6.34
C LEU A 19 6.45 -7.81 5.60
N ASP A 20 5.41 -8.19 6.34
CA ASP A 20 4.16 -8.59 5.72
C ASP A 20 3.56 -7.35 5.04
N PRO A 21 2.80 -7.51 3.96
CA PRO A 21 2.26 -6.35 3.24
C PRO A 21 1.48 -5.38 4.12
N GLU A 22 0.70 -5.88 5.06
CA GLU A 22 -0.11 -5.00 5.90
C GLU A 22 0.76 -4.19 6.86
N ASP A 23 1.98 -4.59 7.10
CA ASP A 23 2.89 -3.83 7.96
C ASP A 23 3.76 -2.88 7.13
N ALA A 24 4.10 -3.27 5.92
CA ALA A 24 4.90 -2.43 5.01
C ALA A 24 4.06 -1.29 4.45
N PHE A 25 2.79 -1.56 4.16
CA PHE A 25 1.90 -0.60 3.51
C PHE A 25 0.62 -0.50 4.34
N LYS A 26 0.68 0.25 5.44
CA LYS A 26 -0.46 0.38 6.34
C LYS A 26 -1.53 1.24 5.69
N MET A 27 -2.77 0.83 5.80
CA MET A 27 -3.87 1.49 5.11
C MET A 27 -5.00 1.82 6.06
N LYS A 28 -5.59 2.99 5.87
CA LYS A 28 -6.77 3.42 6.61
C LYS A 28 -7.70 4.15 5.65
N ILE A 29 -8.95 4.26 6.04
CA ILE A 29 -9.95 4.92 5.24
C ILE A 29 -10.56 6.07 6.02
N SER A 30 -10.88 7.16 5.36
CA SER A 30 -11.62 8.24 5.99
C SER A 30 -12.65 8.82 5.02
N ASN A 31 -13.62 9.53 5.57
CA ASN A 31 -14.61 10.21 4.80
C ASN A 31 -14.37 11.70 4.94
N ILE A 32 -14.17 12.38 3.82
CA ILE A 32 -13.98 13.81 3.82
C ILE A 32 -14.86 14.39 2.74
N ASP A 33 -15.80 15.28 3.12
CA ASP A 33 -16.70 15.94 2.17
C ASP A 33 -17.42 14.95 1.27
N ASP A 34 -17.96 13.90 1.86
CA ASP A 34 -18.69 12.85 1.17
C ASP A 34 -17.80 12.09 0.16
N SER A 35 -16.52 12.26 0.26
CA SER A 35 -15.57 11.50 -0.57
C SER A 35 -14.89 10.45 0.26
N LEU A 36 -14.57 9.34 -0.39
CA LEU A 36 -13.85 8.27 0.26
C LEU A 36 -12.37 8.48 0.03
N LEU A 37 -11.61 8.55 1.10
CA LEU A 37 -10.18 8.77 1.04
C LEU A 37 -9.44 7.59 1.64
N LEU A 38 -8.57 6.97 0.85
CA LEU A 38 -7.75 5.87 1.29
C LEU A 38 -6.38 6.42 1.60
N LYS A 39 -5.83 6.09 2.75
CA LYS A 39 -4.53 6.62 3.16
C LYS A 39 -3.55 5.49 3.38
N TRP A 40 -2.40 5.57 2.72
CA TRP A 40 -1.30 4.64 2.96
C TRP A 40 -0.22 5.30 3.79
N LYS A 41 0.34 4.54 4.72
CA LYS A 41 1.57 4.90 5.39
C LYS A 41 2.58 3.83 4.99
N ILE A 42 3.61 4.24 4.27
CA ILE A 42 4.58 3.31 3.67
C ILE A 42 5.83 3.25 4.55
N GLU A 43 6.24 2.05 4.90
CA GLU A 43 7.39 1.86 5.78
C GLU A 43 8.67 2.33 5.08
N LYS A 44 9.65 2.80 5.84
CA LYS A 44 10.93 3.23 5.28
C LYS A 44 11.54 2.09 4.49
N THR A 45 12.17 2.42 3.39
CA THR A 45 12.80 1.52 2.45
C THR A 45 11.81 0.70 1.62
N TYR A 46 10.54 1.04 1.69
CA TYR A 46 9.51 0.43 0.85
C TYR A 46 8.92 1.50 -0.07
N TYR A 47 8.26 1.07 -1.13
CA TYR A 47 7.60 2.00 -2.04
C TYR A 47 6.48 1.30 -2.80
N ILE A 48 5.58 2.11 -3.36
CA ILE A 48 4.46 1.62 -4.17
C ILE A 48 4.64 2.17 -5.58
N TYR A 49 4.45 1.30 -6.59
CA TYR A 49 4.49 1.74 -7.98
C TYR A 49 3.20 2.47 -8.33
N GLN A 50 3.33 3.68 -8.85
CA GLN A 50 2.15 4.48 -9.22
C GLN A 50 1.26 3.74 -10.22
N ASN A 51 1.85 3.16 -11.25
CA ASN A 51 1.06 2.55 -12.31
C ASN A 51 0.42 1.21 -11.94
N SER A 52 0.70 0.72 -10.76
CA SER A 52 0.12 -0.54 -10.31
C SER A 52 -1.23 -0.36 -9.62
N ILE A 53 -1.58 0.88 -9.28
CA ILE A 53 -2.74 1.14 -8.43
C ILE A 53 -4.03 1.10 -9.24
N LYS A 54 -5.00 0.32 -8.78
CA LYS A 54 -6.32 0.23 -9.40
C LYS A 54 -7.36 0.17 -8.30
N VAL A 55 -8.52 0.75 -8.57
CA VAL A 55 -9.66 0.66 -7.66
C VAL A 55 -10.79 -0.01 -8.43
N LEU A 56 -11.42 -1.00 -7.81
CA LEU A 56 -12.52 -1.73 -8.38
C LEU A 56 -13.76 -1.61 -7.52
N ASN A 57 -14.92 -1.52 -8.17
CA ASN A 57 -16.19 -1.58 -7.48
C ASN A 57 -17.01 -2.62 -8.24
N LYS A 58 -17.31 -3.74 -7.60
CA LYS A 58 -17.98 -4.86 -8.22
C LYS A 58 -17.26 -5.28 -9.51
N ASN A 59 -15.94 -5.36 -9.41
CA ASN A 59 -15.05 -5.76 -10.50
C ASN A 59 -14.98 -4.78 -11.67
N LYS A 60 -15.48 -3.56 -11.51
CA LYS A 60 -15.35 -2.54 -12.54
C LYS A 60 -14.38 -1.48 -12.09
N LEU A 61 -13.56 -0.98 -12.99
CA LEU A 61 -12.58 0.06 -12.67
C LEU A 61 -13.27 1.34 -12.26
N VAL A 62 -12.76 1.96 -11.23
CA VAL A 62 -13.29 3.20 -10.68
C VAL A 62 -12.24 4.27 -10.82
N LYS A 63 -12.63 5.47 -11.19
CA LYS A 63 -11.70 6.59 -11.32
C LYS A 63 -11.30 7.09 -9.93
N PHE A 64 -10.06 7.46 -9.82
CA PHE A 64 -9.52 7.95 -8.56
C PHE A 64 -8.44 8.98 -8.82
N LYS A 65 -8.06 9.71 -7.77
CA LYS A 65 -6.99 10.67 -7.84
C LYS A 65 -5.97 10.33 -6.77
N LEU A 66 -4.70 10.33 -7.13
CA LEU A 66 -3.61 10.12 -6.16
C LEU A 66 -3.13 11.47 -5.65
N ILE A 67 -2.89 11.55 -4.35
CA ILE A 67 -2.41 12.75 -3.70
C ILE A 67 -1.15 12.37 -2.95
N GLY A 68 -0.01 12.83 -3.43
CA GLY A 68 1.29 12.49 -2.86
C GLY A 68 2.39 13.07 -3.73
N ASP A 69 3.62 12.73 -3.39
CA ASP A 69 4.79 13.22 -4.11
C ASP A 69 5.39 12.12 -4.97
N PRO A 70 5.10 12.11 -6.27
CA PRO A 70 5.64 11.07 -7.14
C PRO A 70 7.14 11.25 -7.31
N ILE A 71 7.85 10.15 -7.32
CA ILE A 71 9.30 10.13 -7.46
C ILE A 71 9.67 9.25 -8.64
N VAL A 72 10.50 9.77 -9.54
CA VAL A 72 11.04 8.97 -10.64
C VAL A 72 12.16 8.11 -10.06
N HIS A 73 12.08 6.82 -10.27
CA HIS A 73 13.00 5.86 -9.64
C HIS A 73 13.35 4.75 -10.63
N THR A 74 14.61 4.35 -10.62
CA THR A 74 15.03 3.23 -11.45
C THR A 74 15.34 2.06 -10.53
N ASP A 75 14.66 0.94 -10.73
CA ASP A 75 14.96 -0.24 -9.92
C ASP A 75 15.30 -1.43 -10.83
N GLU A 76 15.80 -2.50 -10.21
CA GLU A 76 16.23 -3.66 -10.96
C GLU A 76 15.07 -4.53 -11.40
N PHE A 77 13.85 -4.23 -10.98
CA PHE A 77 12.69 -5.05 -11.32
C PHE A 77 11.94 -4.52 -12.52
N LEU A 78 11.69 -3.21 -12.58
CA LEU A 78 10.93 -2.61 -13.66
C LEU A 78 11.69 -1.54 -14.45
N GLY A 79 12.93 -1.21 -14.07
CA GLY A 79 13.64 -0.12 -14.71
C GLY A 79 13.13 1.22 -14.24
N GLU A 80 13.05 2.20 -15.12
CA GLU A 80 12.61 3.54 -14.72
C GLU A 80 11.09 3.55 -14.52
N THR A 81 10.64 4.05 -13.41
CA THR A 81 9.21 4.05 -13.07
C THR A 81 8.92 5.17 -12.08
N VAL A 82 7.66 5.40 -11.78
CA VAL A 82 7.24 6.41 -10.80
C VAL A 82 6.75 5.68 -9.56
N ILE A 83 7.24 6.11 -8.40
CA ILE A 83 6.90 5.47 -7.14
C ILE A 83 6.46 6.49 -6.11
N PHE A 84 5.86 5.99 -5.03
CA PHE A 84 5.53 6.82 -3.86
C PHE A 84 6.21 6.20 -2.64
N ARG A 85 6.79 7.07 -1.80
CA ARG A 85 7.39 6.68 -0.53
C ARG A 85 6.67 7.40 0.60
N ASP A 86 6.83 6.91 1.81
CA ASP A 86 6.35 7.51 3.05
C ASP A 86 4.83 7.57 3.18
N SER A 87 4.14 8.31 2.38
CA SER A 87 2.69 8.41 2.46
C SER A 87 2.08 8.65 1.09
N LEU A 88 0.83 8.21 0.95
CA LEU A 88 0.10 8.38 -0.29
C LEU A 88 -1.38 8.35 0.06
N ASP A 89 -2.14 9.28 -0.51
CA ASP A 89 -3.60 9.26 -0.35
C ASP A 89 -4.24 9.01 -1.71
N LEU A 90 -5.37 8.33 -1.69
CA LEU A 90 -6.14 8.06 -2.89
C LEU A 90 -7.58 8.48 -2.63
N LYS A 91 -8.08 9.36 -3.48
CA LYS A 91 -9.46 9.84 -3.37
C LYS A 91 -10.28 9.19 -4.45
N ILE A 92 -11.37 8.53 -4.08
CA ILE A 92 -12.28 7.92 -5.04
C ILE A 92 -13.22 9.00 -5.53
N LEU A 93 -13.27 9.20 -6.85
CA LEU A 93 -14.03 10.28 -7.45
C LEU A 93 -15.47 9.88 -7.72
N GLY A 94 -16.38 10.84 -7.49
CA GLY A 94 -17.77 10.63 -7.84
C GLY A 94 -18.51 9.59 -7.05
N GLN A 95 -17.97 9.19 -5.89
CA GLN A 95 -18.58 8.13 -5.10
C GLN A 95 -18.76 8.60 -3.67
N ASN A 96 -19.86 8.19 -3.07
CA ASN A 96 -19.97 8.33 -1.64
C ASN A 96 -19.69 6.94 -1.10
N GLN A 97 -19.50 6.81 0.17
CA GLN A 97 -18.98 5.58 0.72
C GLN A 97 -20.04 4.70 1.28
N GLN A 98 -21.15 4.57 0.62
CA GLN A 98 -22.22 3.83 1.18
C GLN A 98 -22.00 2.34 1.24
N ASN A 99 -21.23 1.80 0.35
CA ASN A 99 -21.04 0.35 0.35
C ASN A 99 -19.58 -0.02 0.17
N LEU A 100 -18.83 0.03 1.26
CA LEU A 100 -17.42 -0.31 1.21
C LEU A 100 -17.17 -1.75 0.84
N MET A 101 -18.15 -2.63 1.02
CA MET A 101 -17.94 -4.04 0.77
C MET A 101 -17.71 -4.35 -0.70
N SER A 102 -18.15 -3.50 -1.58
CA SER A 102 -18.00 -3.75 -3.01
C SER A 102 -16.70 -3.17 -3.58
N TYR A 103 -15.94 -2.41 -2.78
CA TYR A 103 -14.72 -1.77 -3.26
C TYR A 103 -13.47 -2.54 -2.91
N GLU A 104 -12.56 -2.63 -3.86
CA GLU A 104 -11.25 -3.21 -3.62
C GLU A 104 -10.21 -2.30 -4.23
N VAL A 105 -9.02 -2.26 -3.63
CA VAL A 105 -7.88 -1.59 -4.22
C VAL A 105 -6.81 -2.64 -4.48
N ILE A 106 -6.12 -2.50 -5.61
CA ILE A 106 -5.02 -3.39 -5.97
C ILE A 106 -3.80 -2.51 -6.17
N PHE A 107 -2.67 -2.92 -5.65
CA PHE A 107 -1.43 -2.18 -5.83
C PHE A 107 -0.23 -3.11 -5.70
N GLN A 108 0.91 -2.68 -6.19
CA GLN A 108 2.13 -3.45 -6.06
C GLN A 108 3.20 -2.57 -5.42
N GLY A 109 3.89 -3.11 -4.45
CA GLY A 109 4.97 -2.43 -3.76
C GLY A 109 6.18 -3.33 -3.62
N CYS A 110 7.28 -2.73 -3.21
CA CYS A 110 8.55 -3.42 -3.08
C CYS A 110 9.29 -2.99 -1.83
N ALA A 111 10.17 -3.87 -1.36
CA ALA A 111 11.19 -3.53 -0.38
C ALA A 111 12.42 -3.19 -1.22
N GLU A 112 12.92 -1.98 -1.11
CA GLU A 112 13.97 -1.49 -1.98
C GLU A 112 15.18 -2.42 -2.05
N LYS A 113 15.58 -2.79 -3.28
CA LYS A 113 16.73 -3.65 -3.55
C LYS A 113 16.63 -5.05 -2.96
N ARG A 114 15.46 -5.44 -2.52
CA ARG A 114 15.33 -6.77 -1.91
C ARG A 114 14.22 -7.60 -2.51
N PHE A 115 13.02 -7.05 -2.67
CA PHE A 115 11.89 -7.89 -2.99
C PHE A 115 10.71 -7.07 -3.48
N CYS A 116 9.97 -7.59 -4.45
CA CYS A 116 8.69 -6.99 -4.83
C CYS A 116 7.58 -7.99 -4.55
N TYR A 117 6.53 -7.50 -3.89
CA TYR A 117 5.40 -8.35 -3.57
C TYR A 117 4.60 -8.62 -4.86
N THR A 118 3.90 -9.73 -4.89
CA THR A 118 2.90 -9.90 -5.94
C THR A 118 1.82 -8.87 -5.69
N PRO A 119 0.98 -8.56 -6.67
CA PRO A 119 -0.05 -7.54 -6.48
C PRO A 119 -0.88 -7.81 -5.22
N ILE A 120 -1.06 -6.77 -4.42
CA ILE A 120 -1.75 -6.85 -3.16
C ILE A 120 -3.18 -6.36 -3.38
N LYS A 121 -4.16 -7.15 -2.97
CA LYS A 121 -5.56 -6.81 -3.14
C LYS A 121 -6.18 -6.64 -1.76
N VAL A 122 -6.82 -5.50 -1.52
CA VAL A 122 -7.39 -5.19 -0.21
C VAL A 122 -8.84 -4.74 -0.37
N LYS A 123 -9.74 -5.38 0.38
CA LYS A 123 -11.14 -4.95 0.41
C LYS A 123 -11.21 -3.75 1.33
N LEU A 124 -11.84 -2.68 0.88
CA LEU A 124 -11.89 -1.47 1.70
C LEU A 124 -12.68 -1.67 2.99
N SER A 125 -13.63 -2.59 2.98
CA SER A 125 -14.41 -2.88 4.18
C SER A 125 -13.58 -3.51 5.29
N SER A 126 -12.38 -4.00 4.99
CA SER A 126 -11.50 -4.60 6.01
C SER A 126 -10.63 -3.56 6.70
N LEU A 127 -10.66 -2.31 6.25
CA LEU A 127 -9.76 -1.29 6.76
C LEU A 127 -10.37 -0.52 7.94
N GLN A 128 -9.48 -0.01 8.79
CA GLN A 128 -9.90 0.81 9.90
C GLN A 128 -10.36 2.17 9.39
N VAL A 129 -11.48 2.63 9.89
CA VAL A 129 -12.01 3.93 9.50
C VAL A 129 -11.51 4.98 10.47
N LEU A 130 -11.04 6.08 9.94
CA LEU A 130 -10.54 7.20 10.74
C LEU A 130 -11.69 8.11 11.16
#